data_8781fe14a0328944d1a2e6ba6ac7675f
#
_entry.id   8781fe14a0328944d1a2e6ba6ac7675f
#
_cell.length_a   1.000
_cell.length_b   1.000
_cell.length_c   1.000
_cell.angle_alpha   90.00
_cell.angle_beta   90.00
_cell.angle_gamma   90.00
#
_symmetry.space_group_name_H-M   'P 1'
#
loop_
_entity.id
_entity.type
_entity.pdbx_description
1 polymer ?
#
loop_
_entity_poly.entity_id
_entity_poly.type
_entity_poly.pdbx_seq_one_letter_code
_entity_poly.pdbx_strand_id
1 'polypeptide(L)'
;LKKILVLGSGAIKIGEAGEFDYSGSQCLKAIHEDGIKSVLINPNIATIQTDTRFADQVYLLPVTPDYVESIIEKERPDGVMLAYGGQTALNCGVKLEDAGIFKKYDVKVLGTQVEGIKNTEDRQLFKDSMKEAGVPVLKSRTVTNFEDAKKTAEELSYPVIVRVAYTLGGRGGGIAHNEIELHEIVERGIKASLVGQVLVEEYIGHWKQIEYEVMQ
;
A
#
# COMPACT_ATOMS: atom_id res chain seq x y z
N LEU A 1 -2.63 -18.42 -17.85
CA LEU A 1 -2.41 -16.98 -18.06
C LEU A 1 -1.62 -16.76 -19.33
N LYS A 2 -2.00 -15.75 -20.11
CA LYS A 2 -1.31 -15.40 -21.37
C LYS A 2 -0.73 -13.99 -21.33
N LYS A 3 -1.35 -13.10 -20.57
CA LYS A 3 -0.95 -11.71 -20.44
C LYS A 3 -1.20 -11.19 -19.02
N ILE A 4 -0.22 -10.53 -18.43
CA ILE A 4 -0.31 -9.95 -17.06
C ILE A 4 0.01 -8.46 -17.15
N LEU A 5 -0.84 -7.66 -16.47
CA LEU A 5 -0.59 -6.25 -16.21
C LEU A 5 0.13 -6.08 -14.87
N VAL A 6 1.24 -5.38 -14.86
CA VAL A 6 1.99 -5.02 -13.65
C VAL A 6 1.81 -3.52 -13.37
N LEU A 7 1.34 -3.18 -12.19
CA LEU A 7 1.29 -1.79 -11.75
C LEU A 7 2.64 -1.43 -11.12
N GLY A 8 3.37 -0.54 -11.79
CA GLY A 8 4.67 -0.07 -11.33
C GLY A 8 4.57 0.99 -10.23
N SER A 9 5.73 1.37 -9.71
CA SER A 9 5.85 2.22 -8.51
C SER A 9 5.50 3.69 -8.72
N GLY A 10 5.46 4.15 -9.95
CA GLY A 10 5.27 5.57 -10.23
C GLY A 10 6.44 6.44 -9.76
N ALA A 11 6.15 7.64 -9.30
CA ALA A 11 7.13 8.52 -8.70
C ALA A 11 7.34 8.12 -7.24
N ILE A 12 8.48 7.51 -6.94
CA ILE A 12 8.87 7.03 -5.61
C ILE A 12 10.05 7.84 -5.05
N LYS A 13 10.20 7.80 -3.73
CA LYS A 13 11.36 8.39 -3.06
C LYS A 13 12.59 7.52 -3.24
N ILE A 14 13.78 8.10 -3.10
CA ILE A 14 15.06 7.40 -3.27
C ILE A 14 15.15 6.12 -2.43
N GLY A 15 14.69 6.13 -1.16
CA GLY A 15 14.71 4.95 -0.30
C GLY A 15 13.76 3.83 -0.72
N GLU A 16 12.70 4.15 -1.45
CA GLU A 16 11.72 3.19 -1.95
C GLU A 16 12.15 2.58 -3.29
N ALA A 17 13.00 3.29 -4.05
CA ALA A 17 13.45 2.86 -5.37
C ALA A 17 14.21 1.53 -5.35
N GLY A 18 15.07 1.33 -4.36
CA GLY A 18 15.85 0.09 -4.21
C GLY A 18 14.99 -1.15 -4.03
N GLU A 19 13.85 -1.01 -3.39
CA GLU A 19 12.90 -2.11 -3.17
C GLU A 19 12.03 -2.34 -4.41
N PHE A 20 11.27 -1.34 -4.83
CA PHE A 20 10.23 -1.51 -5.86
C PHE A 20 10.81 -1.59 -7.28
N ASP A 21 11.89 -0.90 -7.60
CA ASP A 21 12.53 -1.02 -8.91
C ASP A 21 13.12 -2.42 -9.10
N TYR A 22 13.73 -2.98 -8.05
CA TYR A 22 14.28 -4.33 -8.10
C TYR A 22 13.17 -5.38 -8.16
N SER A 23 12.22 -5.38 -7.23
CA SER A 23 11.16 -6.39 -7.16
C SER A 23 10.27 -6.38 -8.39
N GLY A 24 9.91 -5.19 -8.91
CA GLY A 24 9.13 -5.07 -10.14
C GLY A 24 9.87 -5.55 -11.38
N SER A 25 11.17 -5.28 -11.48
CA SER A 25 11.99 -5.80 -12.58
C SER A 25 12.16 -7.32 -12.53
N GLN A 26 12.31 -7.90 -11.34
CA GLN A 26 12.34 -9.36 -11.16
C GLN A 26 10.99 -10.00 -11.48
N CYS A 27 9.88 -9.35 -11.12
CA CYS A 27 8.54 -9.79 -11.49
C CYS A 27 8.38 -9.86 -13.03
N LEU A 28 8.73 -8.79 -13.74
CA LEU A 28 8.67 -8.76 -15.21
C LEU A 28 9.55 -9.83 -15.84
N LYS A 29 10.76 -10.03 -15.31
CA LYS A 29 11.66 -11.08 -15.74
C LYS A 29 11.06 -12.47 -15.55
N ALA A 30 10.48 -12.76 -14.38
CA ALA A 30 9.84 -14.05 -14.11
C ALA A 30 8.64 -14.30 -15.04
N ILE A 31 7.80 -13.31 -15.29
CA ILE A 31 6.69 -13.39 -16.25
C ILE A 31 7.20 -13.75 -17.65
N HIS A 32 8.30 -13.13 -18.08
CA HIS A 32 8.92 -13.40 -19.36
C HIS A 32 9.51 -14.82 -19.44
N GLU A 33 10.19 -15.29 -18.38
CA GLU A 33 10.76 -16.65 -18.29
C GLU A 33 9.67 -17.73 -18.33
N ASP A 34 8.46 -17.44 -17.82
CA ASP A 34 7.29 -18.31 -17.92
C ASP A 34 6.59 -18.25 -19.29
N GLY A 35 7.10 -17.47 -20.25
CA GLY A 35 6.53 -17.33 -21.59
C GLY A 35 5.21 -16.55 -21.61
N ILE A 36 4.93 -15.77 -20.58
CA ILE A 36 3.72 -14.96 -20.45
C ILE A 36 4.04 -13.53 -20.90
N LYS A 37 3.11 -12.90 -21.62
CA LYS A 37 3.26 -11.49 -22.03
C LYS A 37 3.05 -10.54 -20.87
N SER A 38 3.91 -9.54 -20.76
CA SER A 38 3.87 -8.53 -19.72
C SER A 38 3.49 -7.15 -20.26
N VAL A 39 2.60 -6.48 -19.54
CA VAL A 39 2.24 -5.08 -19.73
C VAL A 39 2.60 -4.33 -18.45
N LEU A 40 3.34 -3.25 -18.54
CA LEU A 40 3.73 -2.41 -17.41
C LEU A 40 3.12 -1.03 -17.54
N ILE A 41 2.52 -0.50 -16.48
CA ILE A 41 2.22 0.91 -16.34
C ILE A 41 3.13 1.52 -15.27
N ASN A 42 3.95 2.49 -15.67
CA ASN A 42 4.83 3.23 -14.75
C ASN A 42 5.23 4.56 -15.40
N PRO A 43 4.92 5.73 -14.80
CA PRO A 43 5.29 7.04 -15.34
C PRO A 43 6.78 7.37 -15.21
N ASN A 44 7.55 6.59 -14.42
CA ASN A 44 8.96 6.84 -14.18
C ASN A 44 9.81 6.33 -15.34
N ILE A 45 10.35 7.24 -16.14
CA ILE A 45 11.25 6.92 -17.26
C ILE A 45 12.68 6.59 -16.82
N ALA A 46 13.02 6.81 -15.55
CA ALA A 46 14.36 6.61 -15.02
C ALA A 46 14.52 5.27 -14.28
N THR A 47 13.49 4.44 -14.28
CA THR A 47 13.56 3.10 -13.67
C THR A 47 13.91 2.03 -14.69
N ILE A 48 14.63 1.01 -14.23
CA ILE A 48 14.91 -0.19 -15.04
C ILE A 48 13.63 -0.98 -15.41
N GLN A 49 12.55 -0.85 -14.64
CA GLN A 49 11.26 -1.48 -14.95
C GLN A 49 10.71 -1.07 -16.33
N THR A 50 10.91 0.19 -16.74
CA THR A 50 10.40 0.72 -18.01
C THR A 50 11.30 0.43 -19.21
N ASP A 51 12.39 -0.31 -19.00
CA ASP A 51 13.23 -0.80 -20.11
C ASP A 51 12.46 -1.87 -20.89
N THR A 52 12.37 -1.69 -22.19
CA THR A 52 11.64 -2.59 -23.10
C THR A 52 12.22 -4.01 -23.19
N ARG A 53 13.38 -4.27 -22.58
CA ARG A 53 13.93 -5.62 -22.42
C ARG A 53 13.24 -6.42 -21.30
N PHE A 54 12.52 -5.76 -20.39
CA PHE A 54 11.83 -6.39 -19.25
C PHE A 54 10.34 -6.58 -19.50
N ALA A 55 9.67 -5.62 -20.13
CA ALA A 55 8.23 -5.70 -20.40
C ALA A 55 7.96 -5.66 -21.90
N ASP A 56 7.03 -6.51 -22.40
CA ASP A 56 6.62 -6.53 -23.81
C ASP A 56 5.93 -5.23 -24.21
N GLN A 57 5.17 -4.61 -23.30
CA GLN A 57 4.51 -3.34 -23.52
C GLN A 57 4.66 -2.45 -22.30
N VAL A 58 5.11 -1.21 -22.51
CA VAL A 58 5.27 -0.20 -21.43
C VAL A 58 4.36 0.99 -21.70
N TYR A 59 3.60 1.39 -20.68
CA TYR A 59 2.79 2.60 -20.65
C TYR A 59 3.39 3.60 -19.66
N LEU A 60 3.94 4.69 -20.16
CA LEU A 60 4.51 5.79 -19.36
C LEU A 60 3.38 6.74 -18.91
N LEU A 61 2.42 6.20 -18.17
CA LEU A 61 1.22 6.89 -17.72
C LEU A 61 1.11 6.83 -16.18
N PRO A 62 0.41 7.80 -15.56
CA PRO A 62 0.16 7.77 -14.12
C PRO A 62 -0.58 6.49 -13.69
N VAL A 63 -0.21 5.93 -12.56
CA VAL A 63 -0.87 4.76 -11.96
C VAL A 63 -2.13 5.23 -11.23
N THR A 64 -3.17 5.54 -11.99
CA THR A 64 -4.49 5.93 -11.48
C THR A 64 -5.58 5.04 -12.06
N PRO A 65 -6.74 4.91 -11.39
CA PRO A 65 -7.81 4.03 -11.84
C PRO A 65 -8.21 4.26 -13.31
N ASP A 66 -8.36 5.50 -13.74
CA ASP A 66 -8.80 5.83 -15.11
C ASP A 66 -7.82 5.34 -16.18
N TYR A 67 -6.51 5.56 -15.97
CA TYR A 67 -5.49 5.10 -16.90
C TYR A 67 -5.34 3.58 -16.86
N VAL A 68 -5.40 2.98 -15.67
CA VAL A 68 -5.30 1.53 -15.54
C VAL A 68 -6.51 0.84 -16.17
N GLU A 69 -7.73 1.34 -15.97
CA GLU A 69 -8.94 0.81 -16.64
C GLU A 69 -8.80 0.90 -18.17
N SER A 70 -8.35 2.03 -18.70
CA SER A 70 -8.15 2.21 -20.15
C SER A 70 -7.13 1.20 -20.72
N ILE A 71 -6.07 0.90 -19.96
CA ILE A 71 -5.08 -0.11 -20.34
C ILE A 71 -5.69 -1.53 -20.27
N ILE A 72 -6.45 -1.85 -19.22
CA ILE A 72 -7.15 -3.13 -19.09
C ILE A 72 -8.11 -3.34 -20.28
N GLU A 73 -8.87 -2.31 -20.63
CA GLU A 73 -9.79 -2.36 -21.77
C GLU A 73 -9.07 -2.63 -23.10
N LYS A 74 -7.93 -1.97 -23.31
CA LYS A 74 -7.13 -2.10 -24.55
C LYS A 74 -6.37 -3.43 -24.60
N GLU A 75 -5.68 -3.78 -23.53
CA GLU A 75 -4.74 -4.90 -23.50
C GLU A 75 -5.38 -6.23 -23.17
N ARG A 76 -6.53 -6.22 -22.48
CA ARG A 76 -7.25 -7.43 -22.05
C ARG A 76 -6.34 -8.44 -21.33
N PRO A 77 -5.66 -8.03 -20.24
CA PRO A 77 -4.82 -8.97 -19.49
C PRO A 77 -5.68 -10.02 -18.77
N ASP A 78 -5.15 -11.22 -18.59
CA ASP A 78 -5.80 -12.27 -17.80
C ASP A 78 -5.66 -12.01 -16.29
N GLY A 79 -4.62 -11.25 -15.91
CA GLY A 79 -4.34 -10.94 -14.50
C GLY A 79 -3.63 -9.61 -14.31
N VAL A 80 -3.67 -9.12 -13.07
CA VAL A 80 -3.00 -7.90 -12.63
C VAL A 80 -2.19 -8.17 -11.37
N MET A 81 -0.98 -7.60 -11.29
CA MET A 81 -0.11 -7.62 -10.13
C MET A 81 -0.03 -6.24 -9.50
N LEU A 82 -0.33 -6.14 -8.20
CA LEU A 82 -0.44 -4.89 -7.44
C LEU A 82 0.76 -4.64 -6.51
N ALA A 83 1.47 -5.71 -6.10
CA ALA A 83 2.47 -5.65 -5.03
C ALA A 83 3.82 -5.00 -5.43
N TYR A 84 4.05 -4.73 -6.71
CA TYR A 84 5.36 -4.30 -7.22
C TYR A 84 5.47 -2.78 -7.48
N GLY A 85 4.46 -2.03 -7.11
CA GLY A 85 4.40 -0.58 -7.31
C GLY A 85 4.24 0.22 -6.02
N GLY A 86 4.48 -0.40 -4.87
CA GLY A 86 4.34 0.23 -3.56
C GLY A 86 2.92 0.73 -3.30
N GLN A 87 2.80 1.70 -2.40
CA GLN A 87 1.52 2.22 -1.95
C GLN A 87 0.66 2.80 -3.10
N THR A 88 1.29 3.35 -4.12
CA THR A 88 0.57 3.89 -5.29
C THR A 88 -0.21 2.80 -6.02
N ALA A 89 0.43 1.66 -6.28
CA ALA A 89 -0.21 0.53 -6.97
C ALA A 89 -1.25 -0.16 -6.08
N LEU A 90 -0.95 -0.38 -4.81
CA LEU A 90 -1.90 -0.97 -3.84
C LEU A 90 -3.17 -0.12 -3.72
N ASN A 91 -3.04 1.18 -3.52
CA ASN A 91 -4.18 2.10 -3.42
C ASN A 91 -4.97 2.18 -4.72
N CYS A 92 -4.31 2.11 -5.88
CA CYS A 92 -4.97 2.05 -7.18
C CYS A 92 -5.75 0.74 -7.33
N GLY A 93 -5.16 -0.40 -6.96
CA GLY A 93 -5.80 -1.70 -6.99
C GLY A 93 -7.05 -1.79 -6.13
N VAL A 94 -7.00 -1.26 -4.90
CA VAL A 94 -8.18 -1.18 -4.00
C VAL A 94 -9.31 -0.40 -4.65
N LYS A 95 -9.02 0.77 -5.24
CA LYS A 95 -10.03 1.60 -5.92
C LYS A 95 -10.64 0.92 -7.13
N LEU A 96 -9.84 0.19 -7.92
CA LEU A 96 -10.30 -0.56 -9.09
C LEU A 96 -11.22 -1.72 -8.70
N GLU A 97 -10.88 -2.44 -7.62
CA GLU A 97 -11.72 -3.50 -7.09
C GLU A 97 -13.05 -2.96 -6.57
N ASP A 98 -13.02 -1.89 -5.77
CA ASP A 98 -14.23 -1.24 -5.22
C ASP A 98 -15.16 -0.70 -6.32
N ALA A 99 -14.57 -0.24 -7.44
CA ALA A 99 -15.32 0.16 -8.63
C ALA A 99 -15.79 -1.03 -9.50
N GLY A 100 -15.45 -2.28 -9.14
CA GLY A 100 -15.81 -3.47 -9.88
C GLY A 100 -15.12 -3.64 -11.24
N ILE A 101 -14.00 -2.94 -11.47
CA ILE A 101 -13.30 -2.93 -12.76
C ILE A 101 -12.69 -4.29 -13.08
N PHE A 102 -12.05 -4.94 -12.11
CA PHE A 102 -11.47 -6.27 -12.33
C PHE A 102 -12.54 -7.30 -12.72
N LYS A 103 -13.70 -7.26 -12.06
CA LYS A 103 -14.85 -8.11 -12.42
C LYS A 103 -15.42 -7.77 -13.79
N LYS A 104 -15.54 -6.48 -14.13
CA LYS A 104 -16.05 -5.98 -15.43
C LYS A 104 -15.28 -6.55 -16.61
N TYR A 105 -13.98 -6.66 -16.48
CA TYR A 105 -13.08 -7.09 -17.56
C TYR A 105 -12.55 -8.53 -17.40
N ASP A 106 -13.03 -9.28 -16.39
CA ASP A 106 -12.58 -10.66 -16.05
C ASP A 106 -11.07 -10.75 -15.79
N VAL A 107 -10.53 -9.76 -15.08
CA VAL A 107 -9.10 -9.70 -14.71
C VAL A 107 -8.90 -10.24 -13.30
N LYS A 108 -7.99 -11.20 -13.14
CA LYS A 108 -7.69 -11.79 -11.83
C LYS A 108 -6.58 -10.99 -11.13
N VAL A 109 -6.79 -10.65 -9.87
CA VAL A 109 -5.71 -10.15 -9.03
C VAL A 109 -4.78 -11.32 -8.68
N LEU A 110 -3.50 -11.20 -9.01
CA LEU A 110 -2.49 -12.21 -8.79
C LEU A 110 -1.61 -11.85 -7.58
N GLY A 111 -1.20 -12.86 -6.84
CA GLY A 111 -0.48 -12.68 -5.58
C GLY A 111 -1.42 -12.22 -4.46
N THR A 112 -1.04 -11.19 -3.71
CA THR A 112 -1.84 -10.68 -2.59
C THR A 112 -3.18 -10.14 -3.06
N GLN A 113 -4.26 -10.74 -2.57
CA GLN A 113 -5.63 -10.35 -2.91
C GLN A 113 -6.00 -9.00 -2.28
N VAL A 114 -6.92 -8.26 -2.90
CA VAL A 114 -7.32 -6.92 -2.43
C VAL A 114 -7.88 -6.94 -1.00
N GLU A 115 -8.56 -8.01 -0.61
CA GLU A 115 -9.02 -8.20 0.77
C GLU A 115 -7.83 -8.26 1.76
N GLY A 116 -6.77 -9.01 1.41
CA GLY A 116 -5.53 -9.05 2.19
C GLY A 116 -4.87 -7.68 2.29
N ILE A 117 -4.82 -6.93 1.18
CA ILE A 117 -4.31 -5.55 1.16
C ILE A 117 -5.12 -4.66 2.11
N LYS A 118 -6.45 -4.70 2.05
CA LYS A 118 -7.32 -3.93 2.96
C LYS A 118 -7.09 -4.30 4.42
N ASN A 119 -7.03 -5.59 4.72
CA ASN A 119 -6.84 -6.08 6.09
C ASN A 119 -5.47 -5.73 6.69
N THR A 120 -4.45 -5.53 5.87
CA THR A 120 -3.11 -5.13 6.34
C THR A 120 -2.89 -3.62 6.36
N GLU A 121 -3.49 -2.88 5.42
CA GLU A 121 -3.29 -1.44 5.27
C GLU A 121 -4.25 -0.59 6.13
N ASP A 122 -5.49 -1.06 6.34
CA ASP A 122 -6.43 -0.44 7.25
C ASP A 122 -6.08 -0.81 8.70
N ARG A 123 -5.86 0.19 9.55
CA ARG A 123 -5.40 -0.02 10.92
C ARG A 123 -6.42 -0.70 11.82
N GLN A 124 -7.71 -0.47 11.58
CA GLN A 124 -8.75 -1.12 12.36
C GLN A 124 -8.95 -2.56 11.93
N LEU A 125 -9.03 -2.81 10.62
CA LEU A 125 -9.15 -4.17 10.07
C LEU A 125 -7.97 -5.05 10.46
N PHE A 126 -6.74 -4.51 10.41
CA PHE A 126 -5.54 -5.21 10.86
C PHE A 126 -5.67 -5.63 12.33
N LYS A 127 -6.05 -4.69 13.21
CA LYS A 127 -6.21 -4.95 14.64
C LYS A 127 -7.27 -6.03 14.93
N ASP A 128 -8.39 -5.98 14.21
CA ASP A 128 -9.47 -6.94 14.38
C ASP A 128 -9.05 -8.34 13.88
N SER A 129 -8.36 -8.42 12.74
CA SER A 129 -7.78 -9.67 12.22
C SER A 129 -6.76 -10.29 13.19
N MET A 130 -5.90 -9.47 13.81
CA MET A 130 -4.94 -9.96 14.80
C MET A 130 -5.63 -10.51 16.05
N LYS A 131 -6.67 -9.84 16.52
CA LYS A 131 -7.47 -10.33 17.67
C LYS A 131 -8.16 -11.65 17.35
N GLU A 132 -8.75 -11.77 16.16
CA GLU A 132 -9.38 -13.02 15.69
C GLU A 132 -8.36 -14.17 15.63
N ALA A 133 -7.15 -13.89 15.18
CA ALA A 133 -6.04 -14.82 15.16
C ALA A 133 -5.44 -15.12 16.55
N GLY A 134 -5.91 -14.46 17.62
CA GLY A 134 -5.37 -14.62 18.97
C GLY A 134 -3.97 -14.00 19.17
N VAL A 135 -3.55 -13.12 18.27
CA VAL A 135 -2.26 -12.41 18.33
C VAL A 135 -2.42 -11.14 19.18
N PRO A 136 -1.58 -10.93 20.21
CA PRO A 136 -1.63 -9.74 21.02
C PRO A 136 -1.24 -8.51 20.19
N VAL A 137 -1.99 -7.42 20.36
CA VAL A 137 -1.72 -6.12 19.73
C VAL A 137 -1.56 -5.06 20.81
N LEU A 138 -0.84 -3.98 20.46
CA LEU A 138 -0.66 -2.84 21.34
C LEU A 138 -2.01 -2.16 21.64
N LYS A 139 -2.10 -1.53 22.81
CA LYS A 139 -3.26 -0.69 23.14
C LYS A 139 -3.31 0.46 22.16
N SER A 140 -4.40 0.55 21.45
CA SER A 140 -4.56 1.54 20.39
C SER A 140 -6.02 1.79 20.06
N ARG A 141 -6.32 2.95 19.48
CA ARG A 141 -7.64 3.29 18.97
C ARG A 141 -7.50 4.02 17.62
N THR A 142 -8.30 3.59 16.65
CA THR A 142 -8.46 4.29 15.39
C THR A 142 -9.40 5.47 15.58
N VAL A 143 -9.00 6.65 15.11
CA VAL A 143 -9.72 7.91 15.27
C VAL A 143 -9.74 8.69 13.94
N THR A 144 -10.78 9.52 13.78
CA THR A 144 -11.00 10.35 12.58
C THR A 144 -10.99 11.85 12.88
N ASN A 145 -10.77 12.22 14.14
CA ASN A 145 -10.73 13.61 14.59
C ASN A 145 -9.79 13.77 15.78
N PHE A 146 -9.44 15.02 16.09
CA PHE A 146 -8.52 15.34 17.18
C PHE A 146 -9.09 15.05 18.57
N GLU A 147 -10.38 15.31 18.81
CA GLU A 147 -10.99 15.13 20.13
C GLU A 147 -10.92 13.67 20.60
N ASP A 148 -11.18 12.73 19.70
CA ASP A 148 -11.06 11.31 20.01
C ASP A 148 -9.59 10.87 20.16
N ALA A 149 -8.68 11.48 19.39
CA ALA A 149 -7.24 11.26 19.53
C ALA A 149 -6.73 11.71 20.90
N LYS A 150 -7.17 12.89 21.37
CA LYS A 150 -6.82 13.45 22.67
C LYS A 150 -7.28 12.54 23.82
N LYS A 151 -8.55 12.12 23.82
CA LYS A 151 -9.08 11.17 24.81
C LYS A 151 -8.27 9.88 24.84
N THR A 152 -7.93 9.34 23.66
CA THR A 152 -7.14 8.13 23.55
C THR A 152 -5.73 8.31 24.12
N ALA A 153 -5.08 9.43 23.82
CA ALA A 153 -3.75 9.73 24.33
C ALA A 153 -3.74 9.93 25.86
N GLU A 154 -4.79 10.52 26.42
CA GLU A 154 -4.98 10.64 27.87
C GLU A 154 -5.13 9.26 28.55
N GLU A 155 -5.89 8.33 27.93
CA GLU A 155 -6.06 6.95 28.41
C GLU A 155 -4.75 6.14 28.34
N LEU A 156 -3.95 6.33 27.28
CA LEU A 156 -2.70 5.60 27.04
C LEU A 156 -1.50 6.20 27.79
N SER A 157 -1.57 7.47 28.13
CA SER A 157 -0.49 8.33 28.65
C SER A 157 0.57 8.64 27.58
N TYR A 158 1.08 9.89 27.60
CA TYR A 158 2.17 10.30 26.73
C TYR A 158 3.52 9.66 27.11
N PRO A 159 4.45 9.40 26.16
CA PRO A 159 4.27 9.65 24.74
C PRO A 159 3.38 8.57 24.06
N VAL A 160 2.70 8.96 22.97
CA VAL A 160 1.94 8.07 22.10
C VAL A 160 2.49 8.12 20.69
N ILE A 161 2.28 7.07 19.90
CA ILE A 161 2.60 7.07 18.48
C ILE A 161 1.32 7.20 17.67
N VAL A 162 1.35 8.05 16.64
CA VAL A 162 0.27 8.20 15.66
C VAL A 162 0.71 7.57 14.36
N ARG A 163 -0.07 6.60 13.86
CA ARG A 163 0.16 5.91 12.59
C ARG A 163 -0.95 6.23 11.61
N VAL A 164 -0.58 6.44 10.36
CA VAL A 164 -1.53 6.71 9.28
C VAL A 164 -1.81 5.42 8.52
N ALA A 165 -3.08 5.18 8.18
CA ALA A 165 -3.48 4.06 7.34
C ALA A 165 -3.11 4.30 5.86
N TYR A 166 -2.81 3.24 5.12
CA TYR A 166 -2.46 3.29 3.69
C TYR A 166 -1.26 4.19 3.36
N THR A 167 -0.24 4.22 4.24
CA THR A 167 0.98 4.99 4.01
C THR A 167 2.23 4.17 4.30
N LEU A 168 3.30 4.43 3.57
CA LEU A 168 4.61 3.80 3.72
C LEU A 168 5.58 4.75 4.44
N GLY A 169 6.53 4.16 5.20
CA GLY A 169 7.64 4.89 5.82
C GLY A 169 7.21 5.92 6.87
N GLY A 170 6.08 5.69 7.57
CA GLY A 170 5.59 6.56 8.64
C GLY A 170 5.09 7.93 8.16
N ARG A 171 4.81 8.08 6.87
CA ARG A 171 4.36 9.35 6.28
C ARG A 171 3.11 9.87 6.99
N GLY A 172 3.18 11.13 7.44
CA GLY A 172 2.08 11.80 8.13
C GLY A 172 1.93 11.43 9.61
N GLY A 173 2.53 10.33 10.07
CA GLY A 173 2.56 9.91 11.47
C GLY A 173 3.69 10.55 12.28
N GLY A 174 3.83 10.11 13.54
CA GLY A 174 4.89 10.57 14.44
C GLY A 174 4.65 10.19 15.89
N ILE A 175 5.59 10.55 16.74
CA ILE A 175 5.50 10.39 18.20
C ILE A 175 5.08 11.72 18.80
N ALA A 176 4.03 11.70 19.60
CA ALA A 176 3.55 12.88 20.33
C ALA A 176 3.90 12.74 21.81
N HIS A 177 4.60 13.73 22.37
CA HIS A 177 4.98 13.80 23.77
C HIS A 177 4.02 14.64 24.61
N ASN A 178 3.12 15.39 23.96
CA ASN A 178 2.14 16.27 24.57
C ASN A 178 0.96 16.52 23.59
N GLU A 179 -0.06 17.23 24.09
CA GLU A 179 -1.29 17.53 23.35
C GLU A 179 -1.03 18.40 22.10
N ILE A 180 -0.08 19.32 22.15
CA ILE A 180 0.21 20.22 21.03
C ILE A 180 0.80 19.41 19.87
N GLU A 181 1.80 18.57 20.15
CA GLU A 181 2.39 17.69 19.14
C GLU A 181 1.37 16.69 18.59
N LEU A 182 0.49 16.15 19.47
CA LEU A 182 -0.58 15.26 19.05
C LEU A 182 -1.50 15.93 18.03
N HIS A 183 -1.92 17.17 18.31
CA HIS A 183 -2.81 17.92 17.42
C HIS A 183 -2.20 18.08 16.01
N GLU A 184 -0.94 18.51 15.94
CA GLU A 184 -0.25 18.73 14.68
C GLU A 184 -0.10 17.42 13.87
N ILE A 185 0.25 16.31 14.56
CA ILE A 185 0.45 15.01 13.90
C ILE A 185 -0.89 14.44 13.44
N VAL A 186 -1.94 14.51 14.25
CA VAL A 186 -3.27 13.98 13.92
C VAL A 186 -3.86 14.71 12.72
N GLU A 187 -3.84 16.05 12.73
CA GLU A 187 -4.35 16.87 11.61
C GLU A 187 -3.62 16.56 10.29
N ARG A 188 -2.30 16.45 10.35
CA ARG A 188 -1.50 16.08 9.18
C ARG A 188 -1.78 14.65 8.74
N GLY A 189 -1.91 13.73 9.70
CA GLY A 189 -2.15 12.31 9.46
C GLY A 189 -3.51 12.04 8.81
N ILE A 190 -4.57 12.66 9.29
CA ILE A 190 -5.92 12.54 8.72
C ILE A 190 -5.94 13.01 7.27
N LYS A 191 -5.28 14.14 6.97
CA LYS A 191 -5.15 14.67 5.60
C LYS A 191 -4.34 13.77 4.68
N ALA A 192 -3.35 13.04 5.22
CA ALA A 192 -2.50 12.12 4.46
C ALA A 192 -3.13 10.75 4.26
N SER A 193 -4.10 10.37 5.07
CA SER A 193 -4.77 9.07 5.04
C SER A 193 -5.74 8.95 3.87
N LEU A 194 -5.70 7.83 3.17
CA LEU A 194 -6.66 7.52 2.08
C LEU A 194 -8.10 7.45 2.58
N VAL A 195 -8.30 7.01 3.82
CA VAL A 195 -9.60 6.77 4.46
C VAL A 195 -9.92 7.78 5.57
N GLY A 196 -9.10 8.83 5.73
CA GLY A 196 -9.33 9.89 6.71
C GLY A 196 -9.21 9.44 8.16
N GLN A 197 -8.40 8.41 8.45
CA GLN A 197 -8.22 7.88 9.80
C GLN A 197 -6.75 7.78 10.20
N VAL A 198 -6.49 7.86 11.50
CA VAL A 198 -5.19 7.57 12.12
C VAL A 198 -5.37 6.62 13.31
N LEU A 199 -4.34 5.86 13.61
CA LEU A 199 -4.25 5.03 14.81
C LEU A 199 -3.44 5.79 15.86
N VAL A 200 -3.98 5.95 17.05
CA VAL A 200 -3.24 6.41 18.24
C VAL A 200 -2.92 5.19 19.09
N GLU A 201 -1.65 4.96 19.37
CA GLU A 201 -1.12 3.72 19.93
C GLU A 201 -0.12 4.00 21.05
N GLU A 202 -0.04 3.12 22.05
CA GLU A 202 0.97 3.21 23.10
C GLU A 202 2.38 3.13 22.52
N TYR A 203 3.29 3.93 23.09
CA TYR A 203 4.66 4.02 22.61
C TYR A 203 5.56 2.98 23.27
N ILE A 204 6.18 2.16 22.45
CA ILE A 204 7.08 1.08 22.87
C ILE A 204 8.51 1.23 22.32
N GLY A 205 8.96 2.45 22.08
CA GLY A 205 10.25 2.74 21.42
C GLY A 205 11.50 2.17 22.08
N HIS A 206 11.38 1.63 23.30
CA HIS A 206 12.46 0.93 24.01
C HIS A 206 12.43 -0.60 23.83
N TRP A 207 11.45 -1.14 23.09
CA TRP A 207 11.36 -2.57 22.81
C TRP A 207 12.25 -2.95 21.63
N LYS A 208 12.63 -4.23 21.56
CA LYS A 208 13.25 -4.80 20.36
C LYS A 208 12.17 -5.05 19.31
N GLN A 209 12.46 -4.65 18.07
CA GLN A 209 11.66 -5.04 16.91
C GLN A 209 12.29 -6.26 16.27
N ILE A 210 11.45 -7.26 15.98
CA ILE A 210 11.83 -8.48 15.24
C ILE A 210 10.82 -8.63 14.10
N GLU A 211 11.31 -8.89 12.90
CA GLU A 211 10.52 -9.04 11.70
C GLU A 211 10.77 -10.41 11.07
N TYR A 212 9.74 -11.02 10.53
CA TYR A 212 9.80 -12.29 9.82
C TYR A 212 9.18 -12.12 8.43
N GLU A 213 9.92 -12.55 7.40
CA GLU A 213 9.40 -12.69 6.05
C GLU A 213 8.82 -14.09 5.86
N VAL A 214 7.55 -14.16 5.44
CA VAL A 214 6.86 -15.44 5.21
C VAL A 214 6.43 -15.49 3.74
N MET A 215 6.88 -16.52 3.03
CA MET A 215 6.48 -16.82 1.66
C MET A 215 5.65 -18.10 1.63
N GLN A 216 4.56 -18.09 0.85
CA GLN A 216 3.66 -19.22 0.66
C GLN A 216 3.46 -19.49 -0.81
#